data_3ac3dbcf4b56801443b8bdb053517b74
#
_entry.id   3ac3dbcf4b56801443b8bdb053517b74
#
_cell.length_a   1.000
_cell.length_b   1.000
_cell.length_c   1.000
_cell.angle_alpha   90.00
_cell.angle_beta   90.00
_cell.angle_gamma   90.00
#
_symmetry.space_group_name_H-M   'P 1'
#
loop_
_entity.id
_entity.type
_entity.pdbx_description
1 polymer ?
#
loop_
_entity_poly.entity_id
_entity_poly.type
_entity_poly.pdbx_seq_one_letter_code
_entity_poly.pdbx_strand_id
1 'polypeptide(L)'
;MKIHLWQNELLDVKNHRLLFSIIRYSTHRRRAYAKINEGRNDRGIQMEKTKLPWDEFFSLNKDVNNTFFTPEDFSGDEDLIAKMTEQFVKQEIVPQIENIEQHNYKVSRQLFEKAGELGLLGIEVPEDYGGFELGKAVSGLVAEKMGYAGAFSVSFNIHAGVGTLPYIYYGTKEQKEKYLPKIASGEWIGAYALTEPNAGSDALSAKTSAVLNEDGTAWKLNGEKQWITNAHMADVYVVFAKTNKGMTAFIVERTCEGVSIGLEEKKMGIKGSSTATLILEDVVIPAENILGEVGKGHHVALNILNFARLKLAFGNIGTAKQAIGLSVQYGKERKQFQTELVDFTMIQEKIANMIISTYGAESAAYRTAGVIDKAIHESDEDLMKKMSQFAIECALNKVNASETLAYIVDEAVQIHGGYGYMQEYEVERLYRDARISRIFEGTNEINRLTVAKMLMKQIEQIEDAEVEIDVANVERNHRYILLAKKLLKQSLKTLSKTPGIKIEQEQEYSRVLSNMLTDVYVMESAFLRTRKAVNKNGEEKERTKQMITGVICEEGYRKVEEAAISILSAAVTEEQNKQEILAEIRQLLVPLYSNLFTKKRDIAKVIINRGKYIV
;
A
#
# COMPACT_ATOMS: atom_id res chain seq x y z
N MET A 1 6.20 33.27 -21.47
CA MET A 1 6.96 34.11 -20.50
C MET A 1 6.16 34.48 -19.23
N LYS A 2 4.83 34.64 -19.24
CA LYS A 2 4.02 34.88 -18.03
C LYS A 2 3.78 33.65 -17.15
N ILE A 3 3.79 32.43 -17.72
CA ILE A 3 3.55 31.16 -16.98
C ILE A 3 4.76 30.76 -16.11
N HIS A 4 5.99 31.09 -16.53
CA HIS A 4 7.20 30.77 -15.75
C HIS A 4 7.43 31.69 -14.54
N LEU A 5 6.93 32.90 -14.55
CA LEU A 5 7.00 33.82 -13.40
C LEU A 5 6.01 33.42 -12.29
N TRP A 6 4.84 32.90 -12.66
CA TRP A 6 3.83 32.40 -11.71
C TRP A 6 4.26 31.11 -10.98
N GLN A 7 5.08 30.27 -11.62
CA GLN A 7 5.57 29.02 -11.00
C GLN A 7 6.57 29.26 -9.86
N ASN A 8 7.30 30.36 -9.85
CA ASN A 8 8.26 30.67 -8.77
C ASN A 8 7.66 31.47 -7.62
N GLU A 9 6.55 32.22 -7.84
CA GLU A 9 5.87 32.99 -6.80
C GLU A 9 4.83 32.17 -6.02
N LEU A 10 4.29 31.08 -6.58
CA LEU A 10 3.34 30.19 -5.92
C LEU A 10 4.01 29.29 -4.85
N LEU A 11 5.32 29.24 -4.82
CA LEU A 11 6.11 28.38 -3.92
C LEU A 11 6.60 29.10 -2.65
N ASP A 12 6.22 30.36 -2.47
CA ASP A 12 6.47 31.10 -1.22
C ASP A 12 5.38 30.77 -0.19
N VAL A 13 5.78 30.43 1.04
CA VAL A 13 4.91 30.02 2.16
C VAL A 13 3.72 30.96 2.40
N LYS A 14 3.81 32.23 1.99
CA LYS A 14 2.73 33.22 2.10
C LYS A 14 1.57 33.02 1.12
N ASN A 15 1.74 32.23 0.06
CA ASN A 15 0.73 32.03 -1.00
C ASN A 15 -0.04 30.71 -0.90
N HIS A 16 0.20 29.90 0.13
CA HIS A 16 -0.46 28.58 0.29
C HIS A 16 -1.99 28.68 0.40
N ARG A 17 -2.53 29.72 1.04
CA ARG A 17 -4.00 29.95 1.10
C ARG A 17 -4.62 30.13 -0.29
N LEU A 18 -3.88 30.68 -1.24
CA LEU A 18 -4.34 30.84 -2.62
C LEU A 18 -4.34 29.50 -3.37
N LEU A 19 -3.35 28.65 -3.13
CA LEU A 19 -3.27 27.29 -3.69
C LEU A 19 -4.45 26.43 -3.18
N PHE A 20 -4.76 26.51 -1.88
CA PHE A 20 -5.90 25.83 -1.28
C PHE A 20 -7.24 26.27 -1.86
N SER A 21 -7.41 27.58 -2.11
CA SER A 21 -8.64 28.09 -2.75
C SER A 21 -8.77 27.61 -4.19
N ILE A 22 -7.65 27.43 -4.91
CA ILE A 22 -7.63 26.91 -6.29
C ILE A 22 -7.96 25.42 -6.30
N ILE A 23 -7.38 24.62 -5.41
CA ILE A 23 -7.65 23.18 -5.29
C ILE A 23 -9.12 22.96 -4.90
N ARG A 24 -9.67 23.68 -3.91
CA ARG A 24 -11.08 23.65 -3.54
C ARG A 24 -12.00 24.04 -4.72
N TYR A 25 -11.64 25.06 -5.46
CA TYR A 25 -12.43 25.53 -6.61
C TYR A 25 -12.44 24.49 -7.74
N SER A 26 -11.35 23.79 -7.97
CA SER A 26 -11.27 22.78 -9.03
C SER A 26 -12.01 21.48 -8.63
N THR A 27 -11.96 21.05 -7.37
CA THR A 27 -12.74 19.90 -6.87
C THR A 27 -14.24 20.14 -6.94
N HIS A 28 -14.73 21.33 -6.56
CA HIS A 28 -16.13 21.71 -6.73
C HIS A 28 -16.57 21.71 -8.20
N ARG A 29 -15.72 22.15 -9.10
CA ARG A 29 -16.01 22.16 -10.53
C ARG A 29 -16.06 20.74 -11.12
N ARG A 30 -15.19 19.81 -10.68
CA ARG A 30 -15.21 18.40 -11.09
C ARG A 30 -16.47 17.67 -10.59
N ARG A 31 -16.92 17.92 -9.34
CA ARG A 31 -18.20 17.38 -8.81
C ARG A 31 -19.41 17.91 -9.57
N ALA A 32 -19.42 19.19 -9.95
CA ALA A 32 -20.48 19.77 -10.78
C ALA A 32 -20.51 19.13 -12.18
N TYR A 33 -19.35 18.82 -12.79
CA TYR A 33 -19.25 18.11 -14.08
C TYR A 33 -19.68 16.65 -13.99
N ALA A 34 -19.36 15.95 -12.90
CA ALA A 34 -19.80 14.57 -12.65
C ALA A 34 -21.34 14.53 -12.54
N LYS A 35 -21.95 15.39 -11.73
CA LYS A 35 -23.42 15.50 -11.60
C LYS A 35 -24.15 15.87 -12.90
N ILE A 36 -23.52 16.65 -13.78
CA ILE A 36 -24.11 17.00 -15.09
C ILE A 36 -24.07 15.81 -16.06
N ASN A 37 -23.09 14.91 -15.94
CA ASN A 37 -23.02 13.70 -16.76
C ASN A 37 -23.91 12.56 -16.24
N GLU A 38 -24.21 12.49 -14.95
CA GLU A 38 -25.18 11.56 -14.34
C GLU A 38 -26.60 11.78 -14.85
N GLY A 39 -26.97 13.03 -15.14
CA GLY A 39 -28.31 13.38 -15.69
C GLY A 39 -28.59 12.94 -17.15
N ARG A 40 -27.67 12.25 -17.81
CA ARG A 40 -27.82 11.80 -19.22
C ARG A 40 -28.02 10.31 -19.45
N ASN A 41 -28.00 9.47 -18.40
CA ASN A 41 -28.12 8.02 -18.52
C ASN A 41 -29.33 7.44 -17.76
N ASP A 42 -30.52 7.96 -18.02
CA ASP A 42 -31.77 7.34 -17.57
C ASP A 42 -32.34 6.45 -18.69
N ARG A 43 -31.78 5.24 -18.86
CA ARG A 43 -32.44 4.10 -19.53
C ARG A 43 -32.18 2.86 -18.69
N GLY A 44 -33.26 2.32 -18.15
CA GLY A 44 -33.40 1.18 -17.27
C GLY A 44 -32.34 0.08 -17.47
N ILE A 45 -31.43 -0.03 -16.51
CA ILE A 45 -30.54 -1.16 -16.34
C ILE A 45 -31.11 -1.97 -15.18
N GLN A 46 -31.57 -3.21 -15.48
CA GLN A 46 -31.87 -4.22 -14.48
C GLN A 46 -30.66 -4.36 -13.55
N MET A 47 -30.91 -4.38 -12.23
CA MET A 47 -29.88 -4.68 -11.22
C MET A 47 -29.25 -6.04 -11.53
N GLU A 48 -28.11 -6.05 -12.23
CA GLU A 48 -27.22 -7.19 -12.23
C GLU A 48 -26.69 -7.38 -10.80
N LYS A 49 -26.77 -8.63 -10.31
CA LYS A 49 -26.11 -9.02 -9.05
C LYS A 49 -24.70 -8.47 -9.06
N THR A 50 -24.32 -7.70 -8.04
CA THR A 50 -22.98 -7.13 -7.87
C THR A 50 -21.96 -8.27 -7.95
N LYS A 51 -21.30 -8.39 -9.12
CA LYS A 51 -20.21 -9.35 -9.31
C LYS A 51 -19.06 -8.92 -8.43
N LEU A 52 -18.45 -9.87 -7.71
CA LEU A 52 -17.25 -9.59 -6.92
C LEU A 52 -16.10 -9.15 -7.84
N PRO A 53 -15.19 -8.25 -7.39
CA PRO A 53 -14.06 -7.78 -8.20
C PRO A 53 -13.21 -8.89 -8.80
N TRP A 54 -13.16 -10.06 -8.14
CA TRP A 54 -12.38 -11.22 -8.55
C TRP A 54 -13.01 -12.06 -9.66
N ASP A 55 -14.34 -12.00 -9.87
CA ASP A 55 -15.00 -12.64 -11.01
C ASP A 55 -14.52 -12.03 -12.32
N GLU A 56 -14.34 -10.70 -12.33
CA GLU A 56 -13.76 -10.00 -13.48
C GLU A 56 -12.28 -10.31 -13.66
N PHE A 57 -11.52 -10.44 -12.57
CA PHE A 57 -10.10 -10.80 -12.62
C PHE A 57 -9.87 -12.17 -13.26
N PHE A 58 -10.69 -13.19 -12.92
CA PHE A 58 -10.60 -14.51 -13.51
C PHE A 58 -11.32 -14.67 -14.85
N SER A 59 -12.09 -13.66 -15.27
CA SER A 59 -12.71 -13.64 -16.60
C SER A 59 -11.65 -13.43 -17.67
N LEU A 60 -11.47 -14.43 -18.53
CA LEU A 60 -10.45 -14.43 -19.58
C LEU A 60 -10.88 -13.66 -20.85
N ASN A 61 -12.15 -13.23 -20.93
CA ASN A 61 -12.81 -12.75 -22.17
C ASN A 61 -13.06 -11.25 -22.24
N LYS A 62 -12.79 -10.49 -21.22
CA LYS A 62 -13.06 -9.04 -21.31
C LYS A 62 -11.83 -8.30 -21.82
N ASP A 63 -12.02 -7.61 -22.95
CA ASP A 63 -11.23 -6.40 -23.24
C ASP A 63 -11.31 -5.51 -22.00
N VAL A 64 -10.23 -5.54 -21.23
CA VAL A 64 -10.11 -4.73 -20.04
C VAL A 64 -9.96 -3.30 -20.52
N ASN A 65 -11.10 -2.64 -20.73
CA ASN A 65 -11.17 -1.26 -21.18
C ASN A 65 -10.37 -0.35 -20.23
N ASN A 66 -9.85 0.74 -20.75
CA ASN A 66 -9.01 1.80 -20.15
C ASN A 66 -9.54 2.43 -18.83
N THR A 67 -10.22 1.66 -17.98
CA THR A 67 -10.91 2.14 -16.76
C THR A 67 -10.06 2.08 -15.49
N PHE A 68 -8.81 1.57 -15.59
CA PHE A 68 -7.91 1.50 -14.43
C PHE A 68 -7.17 2.80 -14.23
N PHE A 69 -7.04 3.17 -12.95
CA PHE A 69 -6.19 4.27 -12.55
C PHE A 69 -4.71 3.87 -12.60
N THR A 70 -3.87 4.75 -13.13
CA THR A 70 -2.42 4.59 -13.22
C THR A 70 -1.74 5.89 -12.83
N PRO A 71 -0.45 5.89 -12.45
CA PRO A 71 0.27 7.12 -12.12
C PRO A 71 0.23 8.18 -13.22
N GLU A 72 0.08 7.76 -14.48
CA GLU A 72 0.00 8.65 -15.65
C GLU A 72 -1.36 9.35 -15.79
N ASP A 73 -2.33 9.05 -14.92
CA ASP A 73 -3.63 9.73 -14.88
C ASP A 73 -3.61 10.98 -13.99
N PHE A 74 -2.63 11.12 -13.13
CA PHE A 74 -2.44 12.35 -12.37
C PHE A 74 -2.20 13.54 -13.30
N SER A 75 -2.75 14.68 -12.95
CA SER A 75 -2.66 15.91 -13.74
C SER A 75 -2.92 17.13 -12.86
N GLY A 76 -2.46 18.29 -13.28
CA GLY A 76 -2.82 19.57 -12.69
C GLY A 76 -2.61 19.65 -11.18
N ASP A 77 -3.68 19.54 -10.41
CA ASP A 77 -3.66 19.73 -8.97
C ASP A 77 -2.92 18.60 -8.24
N GLU A 78 -3.06 17.35 -8.71
CA GLU A 78 -2.36 16.21 -8.10
C GLU A 78 -0.84 16.32 -8.31
N ASP A 79 -0.40 16.80 -9.48
CA ASP A 79 1.02 17.08 -9.74
C ASP A 79 1.56 18.18 -8.83
N LEU A 80 0.74 19.19 -8.49
CA LEU A 80 1.10 20.24 -7.54
C LEU A 80 1.23 19.69 -6.13
N ILE A 81 0.30 18.84 -5.67
CA ILE A 81 0.37 18.15 -4.37
C ILE A 81 1.65 17.31 -4.30
N ALA A 82 1.98 16.55 -5.35
CA ALA A 82 3.21 15.77 -5.39
C ALA A 82 4.46 16.63 -5.24
N LYS A 83 4.56 17.72 -6.02
CA LYS A 83 5.69 18.65 -5.96
C LYS A 83 5.80 19.35 -4.60
N MET A 84 4.69 19.79 -4.04
CA MET A 84 4.64 20.41 -2.71
C MET A 84 5.12 19.41 -1.64
N THR A 85 4.68 18.16 -1.71
CA THR A 85 5.14 17.12 -0.79
C THR A 85 6.63 16.84 -0.94
N GLU A 86 7.14 16.73 -2.18
CA GLU A 86 8.58 16.55 -2.45
C GLU A 86 9.42 17.72 -1.89
N GLN A 87 8.95 18.94 -2.05
CA GLN A 87 9.64 20.13 -1.52
C GLN A 87 9.62 20.16 0.01
N PHE A 88 8.47 19.88 0.63
CA PHE A 88 8.36 19.78 2.07
C PHE A 88 9.33 18.74 2.65
N VAL A 89 9.38 17.55 2.05
CA VAL A 89 10.34 16.52 2.47
C VAL A 89 11.77 17.02 2.33
N LYS A 90 12.13 17.55 1.17
CA LYS A 90 13.51 17.97 0.86
C LYS A 90 13.99 19.17 1.68
N GLN A 91 13.12 20.15 1.90
CA GLN A 91 13.51 21.43 2.52
C GLN A 91 13.30 21.45 4.02
N GLU A 92 12.28 20.75 4.53
CA GLU A 92 11.90 20.82 5.93
C GLU A 92 12.27 19.55 6.71
N ILE A 93 12.09 18.35 6.12
CA ILE A 93 12.30 17.08 6.85
C ILE A 93 13.75 16.60 6.73
N VAL A 94 14.28 16.50 5.51
CA VAL A 94 15.63 15.94 5.28
C VAL A 94 16.70 16.65 6.12
N PRO A 95 16.71 17.99 6.27
CA PRO A 95 17.68 18.67 7.13
C PRO A 95 17.51 18.37 8.62
N GLN A 96 16.37 17.81 9.04
CA GLN A 96 16.05 17.51 10.43
C GLN A 96 16.16 16.00 10.77
N ILE A 97 16.59 15.15 9.83
CA ILE A 97 16.62 13.70 10.03
C ILE A 97 17.40 13.31 11.28
N GLU A 98 18.54 13.94 11.54
CA GLU A 98 19.34 13.65 12.74
C GLU A 98 18.59 14.01 14.03
N ASN A 99 17.94 15.17 14.09
CA ASN A 99 17.10 15.57 15.22
C ASN A 99 15.92 14.60 15.42
N ILE A 100 15.32 14.14 14.32
CA ILE A 100 14.21 13.16 14.36
C ILE A 100 14.72 11.83 14.91
N GLU A 101 15.86 11.32 14.42
CA GLU A 101 16.47 10.06 14.89
C GLU A 101 16.87 10.10 16.37
N GLN A 102 17.15 11.29 16.92
CA GLN A 102 17.43 11.53 18.34
C GLN A 102 16.18 11.77 19.20
N HIS A 103 14.97 11.56 18.66
CA HIS A 103 13.69 11.77 19.34
C HIS A 103 13.46 13.22 19.79
N ASN A 104 13.89 14.20 19.02
CA ASN A 104 13.52 15.60 19.28
C ASN A 104 12.03 15.79 18.90
N TYR A 105 11.14 15.41 19.81
CA TYR A 105 9.69 15.48 19.58
C TYR A 105 9.17 16.88 19.28
N LYS A 106 9.86 17.93 19.78
CA LYS A 106 9.49 19.31 19.45
C LYS A 106 9.65 19.56 17.94
N VAL A 107 10.77 19.12 17.37
CA VAL A 107 11.00 19.22 15.91
C VAL A 107 9.95 18.42 15.15
N SER A 108 9.69 17.18 15.57
CA SER A 108 8.69 16.32 14.91
C SER A 108 7.29 16.95 14.96
N ARG A 109 6.85 17.51 16.10
CA ARG A 109 5.55 18.22 16.20
C ARG A 109 5.48 19.44 15.28
N GLN A 110 6.54 20.25 15.20
CA GLN A 110 6.60 21.37 14.27
C GLN A 110 6.48 20.93 12.80
N LEU A 111 7.04 19.78 12.45
CA LEU A 111 6.87 19.20 11.11
C LEU A 111 5.44 18.72 10.86
N PHE A 112 4.74 18.21 11.87
CA PHE A 112 3.30 17.89 11.76
C PHE A 112 2.46 19.15 11.56
N GLU A 113 2.70 20.21 12.32
CA GLU A 113 2.02 21.52 12.16
C GLU A 113 2.23 22.06 10.75
N LYS A 114 3.47 22.07 10.24
CA LYS A 114 3.78 22.47 8.86
C LYS A 114 3.09 21.59 7.82
N ALA A 115 3.06 20.28 8.03
CA ALA A 115 2.34 19.37 7.14
C ALA A 115 0.84 19.66 7.13
N GLY A 116 0.26 20.02 8.27
CA GLY A 116 -1.13 20.47 8.40
C GLY A 116 -1.38 21.80 7.68
N GLU A 117 -0.50 22.79 7.86
CA GLU A 117 -0.57 24.07 7.13
C GLU A 117 -0.52 23.86 5.61
N LEU A 118 0.24 22.87 5.13
CA LEU A 118 0.29 22.44 3.73
C LEU A 118 -0.90 21.53 3.34
N GLY A 119 -1.82 21.22 4.26
CA GLY A 119 -2.97 20.37 4.04
C GLY A 119 -2.67 18.89 3.80
N LEU A 120 -1.40 18.47 3.96
CA LEU A 120 -0.97 17.08 3.70
C LEU A 120 -1.58 16.07 4.67
N LEU A 121 -1.97 16.51 5.89
CA LEU A 121 -2.66 15.68 6.88
C LEU A 121 -4.16 15.54 6.59
N GLY A 122 -4.74 16.49 5.86
CA GLY A 122 -6.17 16.56 5.55
C GLY A 122 -6.58 15.97 4.21
N ILE A 123 -5.71 15.24 3.51
CA ILE A 123 -5.99 14.72 2.14
C ILE A 123 -7.30 13.92 2.09
N GLU A 124 -7.52 12.99 3.01
CA GLU A 124 -8.72 12.14 3.06
C GLU A 124 -9.82 12.67 3.98
N VAL A 125 -9.53 13.70 4.79
CA VAL A 125 -10.51 14.30 5.71
C VAL A 125 -11.58 15.03 4.91
N PRO A 126 -12.89 14.87 5.25
CA PRO A 126 -13.97 15.57 4.56
C PRO A 126 -13.83 17.09 4.62
N GLU A 127 -14.30 17.77 3.58
CA GLU A 127 -14.21 19.24 3.45
C GLU A 127 -14.88 19.97 4.62
N ASP A 128 -16.00 19.46 5.12
CA ASP A 128 -16.74 20.02 6.25
C ASP A 128 -15.91 20.09 7.55
N TYR A 129 -14.84 19.27 7.64
CA TYR A 129 -13.95 19.21 8.80
C TYR A 129 -12.54 19.71 8.50
N GLY A 130 -12.39 20.50 7.43
CA GLY A 130 -11.14 21.20 7.10
C GLY A 130 -10.15 20.41 6.22
N GLY A 131 -10.57 19.29 5.65
CA GLY A 131 -9.79 18.49 4.70
C GLY A 131 -10.08 18.78 3.23
N PHE A 132 -9.67 17.85 2.35
CA PHE A 132 -9.86 17.93 0.89
C PHE A 132 -10.76 16.83 0.33
N GLU A 133 -11.05 15.80 1.11
CA GLU A 133 -11.89 14.66 0.70
C GLU A 133 -11.40 14.00 -0.60
N LEU A 134 -10.07 13.90 -0.75
CA LEU A 134 -9.45 13.25 -1.90
C LEU A 134 -9.31 11.74 -1.67
N GLY A 135 -9.23 11.00 -2.80
CA GLY A 135 -9.23 9.54 -2.78
C GLY A 135 -7.91 8.90 -2.34
N LYS A 136 -7.92 7.55 -2.33
CA LYS A 136 -6.77 6.72 -1.95
C LYS A 136 -5.59 6.87 -2.91
N ALA A 137 -5.84 7.16 -4.20
CA ALA A 137 -4.78 7.38 -5.17
C ALA A 137 -3.94 8.62 -4.81
N VAL A 138 -4.58 9.74 -4.43
CA VAL A 138 -3.88 10.96 -4.02
C VAL A 138 -3.22 10.78 -2.65
N SER A 139 -3.91 10.14 -1.70
CA SER A 139 -3.32 9.79 -0.40
C SER A 139 -2.09 8.88 -0.58
N GLY A 140 -2.14 7.94 -1.53
CA GLY A 140 -1.02 7.10 -1.91
C GLY A 140 0.13 7.89 -2.52
N LEU A 141 -0.15 8.87 -3.39
CA LEU A 141 0.85 9.75 -3.98
C LEU A 141 1.61 10.54 -2.90
N VAL A 142 0.90 11.11 -1.91
CA VAL A 142 1.53 11.80 -0.76
C VAL A 142 2.37 10.82 0.06
N ALA A 143 1.86 9.62 0.35
CA ALA A 143 2.61 8.59 1.09
C ALA A 143 3.87 8.13 0.34
N GLU A 144 3.82 8.01 -0.98
CA GLU A 144 4.97 7.70 -1.83
C GLU A 144 6.04 8.79 -1.74
N LYS A 145 5.65 10.07 -1.86
CA LYS A 145 6.60 11.19 -1.73
C LYS A 145 7.18 11.30 -0.33
N MET A 146 6.37 11.02 0.71
CA MET A 146 6.84 10.92 2.09
C MET A 146 7.80 9.75 2.32
N GLY A 147 7.87 8.74 1.45
CA GLY A 147 8.84 7.65 1.54
C GLY A 147 10.31 8.10 1.64
N TYR A 148 10.62 9.33 1.21
CA TYR A 148 11.95 9.95 1.34
C TYR A 148 12.20 10.61 2.71
N ALA A 149 11.22 10.64 3.60
CA ALA A 149 11.28 11.33 4.89
C ALA A 149 11.86 10.48 6.05
N GLY A 150 12.47 9.33 5.75
CA GLY A 150 13.02 8.43 6.77
C GLY A 150 11.97 8.00 7.80
N ALA A 151 12.33 7.97 9.08
CA ALA A 151 11.44 7.57 10.17
C ALA A 151 10.19 8.45 10.31
N PHE A 152 10.26 9.73 9.92
CA PHE A 152 9.11 10.64 9.94
C PHE A 152 7.98 10.17 9.02
N SER A 153 8.31 9.50 7.89
CA SER A 153 7.32 8.90 7.00
C SER A 153 6.38 7.93 7.73
N VAL A 154 6.90 7.14 8.65
CA VAL A 154 6.10 6.20 9.44
C VAL A 154 5.16 6.95 10.37
N SER A 155 5.68 7.92 11.13
CA SER A 155 4.89 8.76 12.04
C SER A 155 3.77 9.50 11.30
N PHE A 156 4.08 10.09 10.14
CA PHE A 156 3.12 10.78 9.26
C PHE A 156 2.03 9.83 8.76
N ASN A 157 2.43 8.67 8.21
CA ASN A 157 1.47 7.72 7.63
C ASN A 157 0.58 7.07 8.68
N ILE A 158 1.05 6.85 9.91
CA ILE A 158 0.22 6.39 11.03
C ILE A 158 -0.79 7.46 11.41
N HIS A 159 -0.37 8.70 11.58
CA HIS A 159 -1.27 9.82 11.88
C HIS A 159 -2.34 9.99 10.78
N ALA A 160 -1.95 10.22 9.52
CA ALA A 160 -2.86 10.43 8.39
C ALA A 160 -3.58 9.14 7.92
N GLY A 161 -3.27 7.99 8.51
CA GLY A 161 -3.88 6.68 8.25
C GLY A 161 -4.70 6.20 9.43
N VAL A 162 -4.18 5.21 10.15
CA VAL A 162 -4.90 4.54 11.25
C VAL A 162 -5.24 5.48 12.42
N GLY A 163 -4.54 6.60 12.58
CA GLY A 163 -4.82 7.64 13.57
C GLY A 163 -5.98 8.57 13.20
N THR A 164 -6.35 8.65 11.90
CA THR A 164 -7.38 9.57 11.38
C THR A 164 -8.58 8.84 10.78
N LEU A 165 -8.35 7.82 9.97
CA LEU A 165 -9.41 7.11 9.23
C LEU A 165 -10.53 6.52 10.11
N PRO A 166 -10.28 6.03 11.36
CA PRO A 166 -11.35 5.58 12.23
C PRO A 166 -12.40 6.66 12.51
N TYR A 167 -11.98 7.91 12.69
CA TYR A 167 -12.91 9.03 12.89
C TYR A 167 -13.72 9.34 11.63
N ILE A 168 -13.08 9.30 10.45
CA ILE A 168 -13.75 9.57 9.17
C ILE A 168 -14.86 8.55 8.91
N TYR A 169 -14.55 7.26 9.13
CA TYR A 169 -15.46 6.18 8.71
C TYR A 169 -16.41 5.70 9.79
N TYR A 170 -16.06 5.84 11.08
CA TYR A 170 -16.83 5.29 12.20
C TYR A 170 -17.24 6.33 13.24
N GLY A 171 -16.71 7.55 13.16
CA GLY A 171 -17.05 8.64 14.09
C GLY A 171 -18.45 9.16 13.88
N THR A 172 -19.12 9.54 14.98
CA THR A 172 -20.36 10.33 14.92
C THR A 172 -20.06 11.74 14.39
N LYS A 173 -21.09 12.50 14.08
CA LYS A 173 -20.93 13.88 13.62
C LYS A 173 -20.19 14.73 14.66
N GLU A 174 -20.57 14.61 15.92
CA GLU A 174 -19.96 15.32 17.05
C GLU A 174 -18.49 14.95 17.22
N GLN A 175 -18.15 13.66 17.10
CA GLN A 175 -16.76 13.19 17.14
C GLN A 175 -15.95 13.76 15.96
N LYS A 176 -16.49 13.75 14.76
CA LYS A 176 -15.85 14.34 13.58
C LYS A 176 -15.60 15.85 13.76
N GLU A 177 -16.60 16.57 14.24
CA GLU A 177 -16.50 18.01 14.52
C GLU A 177 -15.46 18.33 15.60
N LYS A 178 -15.32 17.47 16.62
CA LYS A 178 -14.37 17.66 17.72
C LYS A 178 -12.93 17.35 17.32
N TYR A 179 -12.70 16.24 16.62
CA TYR A 179 -11.36 15.67 16.42
C TYR A 179 -10.74 15.97 15.06
N LEU A 180 -11.50 15.87 13.96
CA LEU A 180 -10.93 15.96 12.61
C LEU A 180 -10.27 17.30 12.28
N PRO A 181 -10.81 18.48 12.66
CA PRO A 181 -10.14 19.75 12.38
C PRO A 181 -8.76 19.85 13.02
N LYS A 182 -8.62 19.38 14.27
CA LYS A 182 -7.36 19.40 15.00
C LYS A 182 -6.33 18.40 14.45
N ILE A 183 -6.81 17.23 14.01
CA ILE A 183 -6.00 16.18 13.38
C ILE A 183 -5.52 16.67 12.00
N ALA A 184 -6.40 17.24 11.19
CA ALA A 184 -6.08 17.73 9.85
C ALA A 184 -5.11 18.93 9.86
N SER A 185 -5.15 19.76 10.90
CA SER A 185 -4.22 20.89 11.07
C SER A 185 -2.86 20.49 11.67
N GLY A 186 -2.74 19.27 12.23
CA GLY A 186 -1.54 18.84 12.96
C GLY A 186 -1.45 19.42 14.38
N GLU A 187 -2.45 20.15 14.85
CA GLU A 187 -2.58 20.59 16.25
C GLU A 187 -2.60 19.38 17.20
N TRP A 188 -3.40 18.35 16.84
CA TRP A 188 -3.43 17.08 17.53
C TRP A 188 -2.86 15.97 16.66
N ILE A 189 -2.02 15.12 17.28
CA ILE A 189 -1.44 13.95 16.65
C ILE A 189 -2.25 12.71 17.08
N GLY A 190 -2.68 11.91 16.11
CA GLY A 190 -3.39 10.66 16.33
C GLY A 190 -2.46 9.45 16.38
N ALA A 191 -2.83 8.48 17.22
CA ALA A 191 -2.20 7.17 17.32
C ALA A 191 -3.24 6.05 17.34
N TYR A 192 -2.78 4.81 17.10
CA TYR A 192 -3.62 3.62 17.00
C TYR A 192 -3.07 2.51 17.91
N ALA A 193 -3.86 2.12 18.89
CA ALA A 193 -3.44 1.27 20.00
C ALA A 193 -4.21 -0.06 20.00
N LEU A 194 -3.78 -1.00 19.13
CA LEU A 194 -4.36 -2.34 18.99
C LEU A 194 -3.51 -3.40 19.68
N THR A 195 -2.21 -3.45 19.36
CA THR A 195 -1.27 -4.49 19.76
C THR A 195 -1.03 -4.52 21.27
N GLU A 196 -0.92 -5.72 21.85
CA GLU A 196 -0.57 -5.96 23.25
C GLU A 196 0.64 -6.91 23.35
N PRO A 197 1.33 -7.01 24.50
CA PRO A 197 2.49 -7.89 24.69
C PRO A 197 2.24 -9.33 24.25
N ASN A 198 1.03 -9.84 24.46
CA ASN A 198 0.64 -11.22 24.12
C ASN A 198 -0.35 -11.32 22.95
N ALA A 199 -0.64 -10.23 22.24
CA ALA A 199 -1.62 -10.17 21.17
C ALA A 199 -1.14 -9.27 20.00
N GLY A 200 -0.20 -9.79 19.22
CA GLY A 200 0.29 -9.16 17.99
C GLY A 200 -0.51 -9.63 16.75
N SER A 201 -0.10 -10.75 16.15
CA SER A 201 -0.81 -11.35 15.01
C SER A 201 -2.22 -11.82 15.36
N ASP A 202 -2.41 -12.35 16.57
CA ASP A 202 -3.72 -12.69 17.13
C ASP A 202 -4.31 -11.49 17.89
N ALA A 203 -4.60 -10.40 17.17
CA ALA A 203 -5.09 -9.16 17.76
C ALA A 203 -6.42 -9.32 18.52
N LEU A 204 -7.24 -10.32 18.18
CA LEU A 204 -8.52 -10.57 18.84
C LEU A 204 -8.36 -11.19 20.23
N SER A 205 -7.19 -11.73 20.56
CA SER A 205 -6.84 -12.25 21.88
C SER A 205 -6.40 -11.16 22.88
N ALA A 206 -6.44 -9.89 22.50
CA ALA A 206 -6.13 -8.74 23.36
C ALA A 206 -6.89 -8.80 24.69
N LYS A 207 -6.26 -8.36 25.78
CA LYS A 207 -6.77 -8.47 27.16
C LYS A 207 -7.18 -7.13 27.77
N THR A 208 -6.76 -5.99 27.20
CA THR A 208 -7.22 -4.68 27.65
C THR A 208 -8.74 -4.68 27.78
N SER A 209 -9.26 -4.27 28.90
CA SER A 209 -10.69 -4.34 29.24
C SER A 209 -11.31 -2.95 29.31
N ALA A 210 -12.61 -2.89 29.03
CA ALA A 210 -13.44 -1.71 29.23
C ALA A 210 -14.75 -2.13 29.92
N VAL A 211 -15.05 -1.50 31.03
CA VAL A 211 -16.24 -1.76 31.83
C VAL A 211 -17.09 -0.51 31.91
N LEU A 212 -18.36 -0.61 31.50
CA LEU A 212 -19.32 0.48 31.61
C LEU A 212 -19.73 0.62 33.08
N ASN A 213 -19.77 1.84 33.60
CA ASN A 213 -20.25 2.10 34.95
C ASN A 213 -21.77 1.82 35.09
N GLU A 214 -22.28 1.78 36.34
CA GLU A 214 -23.66 1.36 36.61
C GLU A 214 -24.70 2.28 36.02
N ASP A 215 -24.42 3.58 35.92
CA ASP A 215 -25.32 4.58 35.37
C ASP A 215 -25.23 4.70 33.81
N GLY A 216 -24.30 3.98 33.20
CA GLY A 216 -24.15 3.94 31.76
C GLY A 216 -23.51 5.20 31.12
N THR A 217 -22.89 6.07 31.92
CA THR A 217 -22.37 7.37 31.49
C THR A 217 -20.89 7.37 31.12
N ALA A 218 -20.12 6.35 31.62
CA ALA A 218 -18.68 6.31 31.44
C ALA A 218 -18.14 4.88 31.33
N TRP A 219 -17.07 4.72 30.54
CA TRP A 219 -16.26 3.51 30.47
C TRP A 219 -15.00 3.64 31.32
N LYS A 220 -14.65 2.58 32.05
CA LYS A 220 -13.37 2.43 32.74
C LYS A 220 -12.50 1.45 31.97
N LEU A 221 -11.33 1.91 31.50
CA LEU A 221 -10.37 1.12 30.72
C LEU A 221 -9.17 0.74 31.58
N ASN A 222 -8.75 -0.53 31.46
CA ASN A 222 -7.55 -1.06 32.10
C ASN A 222 -6.79 -1.97 31.15
N GLY A 223 -5.47 -1.77 31.03
CA GLY A 223 -4.60 -2.61 30.23
C GLY A 223 -3.37 -1.90 29.71
N GLU A 224 -2.69 -2.58 28.78
CA GLU A 224 -1.42 -2.15 28.23
C GLU A 224 -1.39 -2.40 26.74
N LYS A 225 -0.98 -1.39 25.95
CA LYS A 225 -0.80 -1.47 24.51
C LYS A 225 0.65 -1.27 24.15
N GLN A 226 1.21 -2.18 23.34
CA GLN A 226 2.63 -2.24 23.05
C GLN A 226 2.95 -1.77 21.63
N TRP A 227 4.14 -1.16 21.48
CA TRP A 227 4.69 -0.67 20.22
C TRP A 227 3.81 0.37 19.52
N ILE A 228 3.25 1.28 20.27
CA ILE A 228 2.35 2.29 19.74
C ILE A 228 3.17 3.40 19.09
N THR A 229 3.03 3.52 17.77
CA THR A 229 3.65 4.60 17.00
C THR A 229 3.02 5.94 17.37
N ASN A 230 3.82 6.99 17.43
CA ASN A 230 3.48 8.33 17.91
C ASN A 230 3.16 8.42 19.41
N ALA A 231 3.35 7.37 20.21
CA ALA A 231 2.90 7.33 21.60
C ALA A 231 3.33 8.55 22.44
N HIS A 232 4.59 9.01 22.31
CA HIS A 232 5.06 10.19 23.05
C HIS A 232 4.56 11.53 22.50
N MET A 233 4.09 11.56 21.24
CA MET A 233 3.64 12.78 20.58
C MET A 233 2.12 12.87 20.46
N ALA A 234 1.40 11.74 20.53
CA ALA A 234 -0.03 11.69 20.28
C ALA A 234 -0.82 12.42 21.38
N ASP A 235 -1.84 13.15 20.97
CA ASP A 235 -2.81 13.83 21.80
C ASP A 235 -4.07 12.97 21.98
N VAL A 236 -4.32 12.06 21.01
CA VAL A 236 -5.47 11.16 21.02
C VAL A 236 -5.12 9.78 20.47
N TYR A 237 -5.69 8.76 21.08
CA TYR A 237 -5.46 7.35 20.74
C TYR A 237 -6.78 6.66 20.38
N VAL A 238 -6.77 5.89 19.30
CA VAL A 238 -7.81 4.89 19.03
C VAL A 238 -7.42 3.61 19.74
N VAL A 239 -8.10 3.27 20.84
CA VAL A 239 -7.79 2.15 21.72
C VAL A 239 -8.81 1.03 21.55
N PHE A 240 -8.33 -0.20 21.38
CA PHE A 240 -9.19 -1.39 21.30
C PHE A 240 -9.18 -2.12 22.65
N ALA A 241 -10.36 -2.30 23.22
CA ALA A 241 -10.54 -2.99 24.50
C ALA A 241 -11.72 -3.95 24.46
N LYS A 242 -11.68 -5.00 25.30
CA LYS A 242 -12.77 -5.97 25.46
C LYS A 242 -13.83 -5.44 26.41
N THR A 243 -15.06 -5.48 25.95
CA THR A 243 -16.26 -5.33 26.76
C THR A 243 -16.94 -6.68 26.96
N ASN A 244 -18.01 -6.72 27.72
CA ASN A 244 -18.87 -7.92 27.84
C ASN A 244 -19.54 -8.32 26.51
N LYS A 245 -19.58 -7.42 25.52
CA LYS A 245 -20.12 -7.68 24.16
C LYS A 245 -19.05 -7.99 23.11
N GLY A 246 -17.76 -7.94 23.47
CA GLY A 246 -16.64 -8.19 22.58
C GLY A 246 -15.71 -6.98 22.43
N MET A 247 -14.77 -7.08 21.48
CA MET A 247 -13.83 -5.99 21.20
C MET A 247 -14.56 -4.73 20.73
N THR A 248 -14.18 -3.59 21.30
CA THR A 248 -14.76 -2.27 21.01
C THR A 248 -13.62 -1.28 20.78
N ALA A 249 -13.81 -0.31 19.88
CA ALA A 249 -12.86 0.77 19.63
C ALA A 249 -13.27 2.02 20.42
N PHE A 250 -12.32 2.62 21.12
CA PHE A 250 -12.54 3.77 22.00
C PHE A 250 -11.63 4.94 21.62
N ILE A 251 -12.11 6.16 21.82
CA ILE A 251 -11.32 7.39 21.74
C ILE A 251 -10.81 7.71 23.13
N VAL A 252 -9.49 7.73 23.29
CA VAL A 252 -8.83 8.07 24.57
C VAL A 252 -7.92 9.27 24.34
N GLU A 253 -8.20 10.38 25.02
CA GLU A 253 -7.34 11.57 25.00
C GLU A 253 -6.15 11.38 25.95
N ARG A 254 -4.98 11.90 25.58
CA ARG A 254 -3.76 11.79 26.38
C ARG A 254 -3.93 12.38 27.79
N THR A 255 -4.77 13.38 27.93
CA THR A 255 -5.02 14.10 29.19
C THR A 255 -5.93 13.37 30.16
N CYS A 256 -6.52 12.23 29.77
CA CYS A 256 -7.32 11.43 30.69
C CYS A 256 -6.45 10.92 31.84
N GLU A 257 -6.93 11.05 33.08
CA GLU A 257 -6.27 10.52 34.25
C GLU A 257 -6.08 9.00 34.10
N GLY A 258 -4.93 8.48 34.53
CA GLY A 258 -4.57 7.07 34.40
C GLY A 258 -3.92 6.70 33.03
N VAL A 259 -3.80 7.63 32.07
CA VAL A 259 -3.05 7.43 30.85
C VAL A 259 -1.57 7.74 31.08
N SER A 260 -0.70 6.76 30.85
CA SER A 260 0.75 6.97 30.89
C SER A 260 1.46 6.29 29.71
N ILE A 261 2.66 6.78 29.39
CA ILE A 261 3.46 6.29 28.27
C ILE A 261 4.77 5.73 28.82
N GLY A 262 5.08 4.50 28.44
CA GLY A 262 6.33 3.82 28.78
C GLY A 262 7.56 4.44 28.11
N LEU A 263 8.70 3.80 28.29
CA LEU A 263 9.95 4.24 27.68
C LEU A 263 9.91 4.06 26.15
N GLU A 264 10.66 4.92 25.43
CA GLU A 264 10.87 4.76 24.01
C GLU A 264 11.60 3.45 23.69
N GLU A 265 11.11 2.71 22.71
CA GLU A 265 11.67 1.42 22.31
C GLU A 265 13.00 1.58 21.56
N LYS A 266 13.96 0.71 21.88
CA LYS A 266 15.26 0.64 21.17
C LYS A 266 15.13 -0.24 19.94
N LYS A 267 14.94 0.36 18.78
CA LYS A 267 14.63 -0.32 17.52
C LYS A 267 15.84 -0.52 16.62
N MET A 268 15.79 -1.51 15.74
CA MET A 268 16.77 -1.75 14.66
C MET A 268 16.81 -0.56 13.69
N GLY A 269 15.65 -0.15 13.19
CA GLY A 269 15.45 0.95 12.24
C GLY A 269 14.25 1.81 12.63
N ILE A 270 13.88 2.77 11.79
CA ILE A 270 12.86 3.78 12.06
C ILE A 270 13.00 4.40 13.48
N LYS A 271 14.24 4.62 13.88
CA LYS A 271 14.54 5.03 15.27
C LYS A 271 13.82 6.32 15.64
N GLY A 272 13.77 7.27 14.73
CA GLY A 272 13.14 8.56 14.95
C GLY A 272 11.60 8.57 14.98
N SER A 273 10.94 7.45 14.66
CA SER A 273 9.50 7.31 14.86
C SER A 273 9.24 6.90 16.30
N SER A 274 8.58 7.77 17.08
CA SER A 274 8.22 7.45 18.48
C SER A 274 7.45 6.15 18.52
N THR A 275 7.89 5.24 19.40
CA THR A 275 7.26 3.93 19.60
C THR A 275 7.40 3.54 21.06
N ALA A 276 6.29 3.46 21.80
CA ALA A 276 6.29 3.13 23.23
C ALA A 276 5.03 2.36 23.63
N THR A 277 5.02 1.89 24.86
CA THR A 277 3.86 1.28 25.50
C THR A 277 2.89 2.36 25.94
N LEU A 278 1.59 2.21 25.64
CA LEU A 278 0.49 2.98 26.23
C LEU A 278 -0.10 2.18 27.38
N ILE A 279 -0.08 2.75 28.58
CA ILE A 279 -0.57 2.14 29.81
C ILE A 279 -1.86 2.84 30.22
N LEU A 280 -2.87 2.06 30.58
CA LEU A 280 -4.21 2.50 30.99
C LEU A 280 -4.50 1.93 32.37
N GLU A 281 -4.55 2.79 33.39
CA GLU A 281 -4.83 2.42 34.78
C GLU A 281 -6.07 3.16 35.27
N ASP A 282 -7.21 2.45 35.36
CA ASP A 282 -8.51 2.99 35.72
C ASP A 282 -8.94 4.24 34.92
N VAL A 283 -8.59 4.28 33.64
CA VAL A 283 -8.88 5.42 32.76
C VAL A 283 -10.37 5.52 32.54
N VAL A 284 -10.97 6.65 32.94
CA VAL A 284 -12.40 6.92 32.81
C VAL A 284 -12.61 7.82 31.58
N ILE A 285 -13.44 7.36 30.64
CA ILE A 285 -13.83 8.12 29.45
C ILE A 285 -15.37 8.18 29.32
N PRO A 286 -15.94 9.23 28.71
CA PRO A 286 -17.38 9.33 28.44
C PRO A 286 -17.93 8.13 27.66
N ALA A 287 -19.19 7.77 27.91
CA ALA A 287 -19.83 6.63 27.23
C ALA A 287 -19.89 6.80 25.70
N GLU A 288 -19.98 8.04 25.22
CA GLU A 288 -20.00 8.40 23.80
C GLU A 288 -18.64 8.29 23.11
N ASN A 289 -17.53 8.08 23.82
CA ASN A 289 -16.19 7.93 23.22
C ASN A 289 -15.96 6.55 22.57
N ILE A 290 -16.96 6.02 21.90
CA ILE A 290 -16.90 4.76 21.12
C ILE A 290 -16.83 5.10 19.65
N LEU A 291 -15.91 4.46 18.91
CA LEU A 291 -15.88 4.50 17.46
C LEU A 291 -16.62 3.28 16.89
N GLY A 292 -17.73 3.54 16.20
CA GLY A 292 -18.64 2.52 15.69
C GLY A 292 -19.55 1.94 16.78
N GLU A 293 -19.66 0.62 16.85
CA GLU A 293 -20.59 -0.08 17.76
C GLU A 293 -19.86 -0.91 18.82
N VAL A 294 -20.47 -1.00 20.03
CA VAL A 294 -19.95 -1.85 21.12
C VAL A 294 -19.92 -3.32 20.68
N GLY A 295 -18.78 -3.98 20.88
CA GLY A 295 -18.55 -5.37 20.50
C GLY A 295 -18.16 -5.58 19.04
N LYS A 296 -18.21 -4.54 18.19
CA LYS A 296 -17.83 -4.61 16.78
C LYS A 296 -16.51 -3.91 16.43
N GLY A 297 -15.68 -3.62 17.40
CA GLY A 297 -14.37 -2.98 17.19
C GLY A 297 -13.43 -3.76 16.26
N HIS A 298 -13.61 -5.08 16.16
CA HIS A 298 -12.86 -5.89 15.20
C HIS A 298 -13.14 -5.52 13.73
N HIS A 299 -14.35 -5.06 13.38
CA HIS A 299 -14.64 -4.53 12.05
C HIS A 299 -13.90 -3.22 11.81
N VAL A 300 -13.88 -2.32 12.82
CA VAL A 300 -13.07 -1.09 12.76
C VAL A 300 -11.60 -1.44 12.52
N ALA A 301 -11.05 -2.34 13.36
CA ALA A 301 -9.65 -2.74 13.27
C ALA A 301 -9.28 -3.27 11.88
N LEU A 302 -10.00 -4.27 11.38
CA LEU A 302 -9.64 -4.97 10.14
C LEU A 302 -9.81 -4.08 8.90
N ASN A 303 -10.88 -3.28 8.82
CA ASN A 303 -11.13 -2.41 7.67
C ASN A 303 -10.11 -1.28 7.59
N ILE A 304 -9.79 -0.66 8.72
CA ILE A 304 -8.78 0.40 8.77
C ILE A 304 -7.39 -0.14 8.44
N LEU A 305 -7.04 -1.33 8.92
CA LEU A 305 -5.77 -2.00 8.59
C LEU A 305 -5.62 -2.30 7.09
N ASN A 306 -6.70 -2.57 6.35
CA ASN A 306 -6.61 -2.74 4.90
C ASN A 306 -6.07 -1.47 4.22
N PHE A 307 -6.58 -0.29 4.59
CA PHE A 307 -6.07 0.97 4.04
C PHE A 307 -4.66 1.29 4.51
N ALA A 308 -4.32 0.97 5.75
CA ALA A 308 -2.96 1.12 6.27
C ALA A 308 -1.96 0.28 5.46
N ARG A 309 -2.32 -0.96 5.10
CA ARG A 309 -1.50 -1.85 4.25
C ARG A 309 -1.24 -1.24 2.88
N LEU A 310 -2.26 -0.67 2.26
CA LEU A 310 -2.11 -0.01 0.96
C LEU A 310 -1.25 1.27 1.08
N LYS A 311 -1.48 2.10 2.11
CA LYS A 311 -0.67 3.30 2.37
C LYS A 311 0.80 2.96 2.64
N LEU A 312 1.07 1.88 3.38
CA LEU A 312 2.40 1.35 3.60
C LEU A 312 3.08 0.92 2.29
N ALA A 313 2.33 0.29 1.37
CA ALA A 313 2.87 -0.09 0.07
C ALA A 313 3.38 1.14 -0.71
N PHE A 314 2.65 2.24 -0.71
CA PHE A 314 3.10 3.49 -1.34
C PHE A 314 4.35 4.09 -0.68
N GLY A 315 4.42 4.13 0.66
CA GLY A 315 5.62 4.58 1.37
C GLY A 315 6.85 3.74 1.01
N ASN A 316 6.68 2.42 0.95
CA ASN A 316 7.74 1.50 0.54
C ASN A 316 8.20 1.73 -0.91
N ILE A 317 7.28 2.00 -1.84
CA ILE A 317 7.59 2.35 -3.23
C ILE A 317 8.41 3.64 -3.29
N GLY A 318 8.04 4.67 -2.51
CA GLY A 318 8.79 5.91 -2.42
C GLY A 318 10.24 5.68 -1.94
N THR A 319 10.42 4.96 -0.84
CA THR A 319 11.75 4.62 -0.32
C THR A 319 12.56 3.77 -1.31
N ALA A 320 11.92 2.85 -2.05
CA ALA A 320 12.55 2.07 -3.10
C ALA A 320 13.09 2.97 -4.24
N LYS A 321 12.31 3.95 -4.67
CA LYS A 321 12.73 4.95 -5.69
C LYS A 321 13.93 5.77 -5.20
N GLN A 322 13.97 6.13 -3.92
CA GLN A 322 15.11 6.81 -3.29
C GLN A 322 16.36 5.94 -3.34
N ALA A 323 16.26 4.69 -2.89
CA ALA A 323 17.39 3.76 -2.87
C ALA A 323 17.95 3.49 -4.29
N ILE A 324 17.09 3.41 -5.32
CA ILE A 324 17.49 3.33 -6.72
C ILE A 324 18.29 4.57 -7.13
N GLY A 325 17.80 5.77 -6.80
CA GLY A 325 18.49 7.03 -7.11
C GLY A 325 19.89 7.09 -6.50
N LEU A 326 20.01 6.76 -5.21
CA LEU A 326 21.30 6.70 -4.49
C LEU A 326 22.25 5.69 -5.12
N SER A 327 21.75 4.50 -5.49
CA SER A 327 22.55 3.44 -6.12
C SER A 327 23.09 3.86 -7.49
N VAL A 328 22.25 4.50 -8.30
CA VAL A 328 22.66 5.00 -9.64
C VAL A 328 23.68 6.12 -9.50
N GLN A 329 23.44 7.07 -8.60
CA GLN A 329 24.37 8.19 -8.36
C GLN A 329 25.74 7.66 -7.93
N TYR A 330 25.78 6.85 -6.87
CA TYR A 330 27.03 6.27 -6.37
C TYR A 330 27.74 5.45 -7.45
N GLY A 331 26.99 4.62 -8.20
CA GLY A 331 27.56 3.78 -9.25
C GLY A 331 28.16 4.56 -10.42
N LYS A 332 27.74 5.80 -10.69
CA LYS A 332 28.33 6.72 -11.68
C LYS A 332 29.59 7.41 -11.14
N GLU A 333 29.64 7.71 -9.87
CA GLU A 333 30.77 8.40 -9.24
C GLU A 333 31.92 7.45 -8.92
N ARG A 334 31.60 6.20 -8.54
CA ARG A 334 32.58 5.20 -8.09
C ARG A 334 33.18 4.45 -9.25
N LYS A 335 34.52 4.44 -9.34
CA LYS A 335 35.30 3.65 -10.31
C LYS A 335 36.08 2.53 -9.62
N GLN A 336 36.06 1.35 -10.23
CA GLN A 336 36.93 0.24 -9.93
C GLN A 336 37.42 -0.38 -11.25
N PHE A 337 38.64 -0.91 -11.28
CA PHE A 337 39.24 -1.40 -12.51
C PHE A 337 39.19 -0.39 -13.66
N GLN A 338 39.33 0.90 -13.34
CA GLN A 338 39.26 2.07 -14.25
C GLN A 338 37.90 2.27 -14.96
N THR A 339 36.85 1.59 -14.48
CA THR A 339 35.51 1.59 -15.06
C THR A 339 34.50 2.04 -14.01
N GLU A 340 33.48 2.81 -14.40
CA GLU A 340 32.36 3.17 -13.52
C GLU A 340 31.58 1.92 -13.10
N LEU A 341 31.08 1.87 -11.85
CA LEU A 341 30.35 0.69 -11.40
C LEU A 341 29.13 0.40 -12.26
N VAL A 342 28.43 1.43 -12.74
CA VAL A 342 27.25 1.28 -13.61
C VAL A 342 27.55 0.66 -14.98
N ASP A 343 28.80 0.58 -15.40
CA ASP A 343 29.20 -0.03 -16.66
C ASP A 343 29.41 -1.56 -16.55
N PHE A 344 29.52 -2.08 -15.32
CA PHE A 344 29.58 -3.52 -15.12
C PHE A 344 28.20 -4.16 -15.32
N THR A 345 28.14 -5.20 -16.14
CA THR A 345 26.86 -5.83 -16.51
C THR A 345 26.11 -6.45 -15.33
N MET A 346 26.79 -6.94 -14.31
CA MET A 346 26.16 -7.41 -13.07
C MET A 346 25.50 -6.28 -12.28
N ILE A 347 26.10 -5.08 -12.27
CA ILE A 347 25.51 -3.88 -11.63
C ILE A 347 24.31 -3.40 -12.45
N GLN A 348 24.40 -3.41 -13.78
CA GLN A 348 23.28 -3.10 -14.67
C GLN A 348 22.10 -4.05 -14.43
N GLU A 349 22.36 -5.35 -14.26
CA GLU A 349 21.30 -6.33 -13.93
C GLU A 349 20.62 -6.02 -12.60
N LYS A 350 21.39 -5.70 -11.53
CA LYS A 350 20.85 -5.28 -10.23
C LYS A 350 19.96 -4.05 -10.38
N ILE A 351 20.45 -2.98 -11.01
CA ILE A 351 19.68 -1.75 -11.25
C ILE A 351 18.42 -2.06 -12.04
N ALA A 352 18.48 -2.86 -13.10
CA ALA A 352 17.31 -3.27 -13.88
C ALA A 352 16.27 -3.99 -13.03
N ASN A 353 16.68 -4.97 -12.21
CA ASN A 353 15.79 -5.72 -11.35
C ASN A 353 15.11 -4.82 -10.30
N MET A 354 15.85 -3.87 -9.72
CA MET A 354 15.30 -2.89 -8.79
C MET A 354 14.19 -2.05 -9.47
N ILE A 355 14.42 -1.60 -10.70
CA ILE A 355 13.46 -0.81 -11.50
C ILE A 355 12.23 -1.64 -11.85
N ILE A 356 12.42 -2.85 -12.36
CA ILE A 356 11.37 -3.79 -12.78
C ILE A 356 10.44 -4.10 -11.61
N SER A 357 11.01 -4.42 -10.44
CA SER A 357 10.25 -4.72 -9.23
C SER A 357 9.45 -3.49 -8.74
N THR A 358 10.06 -2.30 -8.77
CA THR A 358 9.38 -1.05 -8.40
C THR A 358 8.22 -0.73 -9.34
N TYR A 359 8.41 -0.85 -10.65
CA TYR A 359 7.37 -0.61 -11.64
C TYR A 359 6.17 -1.53 -11.45
N GLY A 360 6.43 -2.81 -11.18
CA GLY A 360 5.39 -3.79 -10.89
C GLY A 360 4.60 -3.44 -9.62
N ALA A 361 5.29 -3.13 -8.52
CA ALA A 361 4.68 -2.77 -7.25
C ALA A 361 3.86 -1.47 -7.35
N GLU A 362 4.40 -0.44 -8.00
CA GLU A 362 3.73 0.82 -8.27
C GLU A 362 2.45 0.63 -9.10
N SER A 363 2.54 -0.14 -10.18
CA SER A 363 1.39 -0.41 -11.05
C SER A 363 0.26 -1.12 -10.32
N ALA A 364 0.59 -2.10 -9.46
CA ALA A 364 -0.38 -2.83 -8.64
C ALA A 364 -1.03 -1.95 -7.57
N ALA A 365 -0.24 -1.12 -6.88
CA ALA A 365 -0.72 -0.25 -5.80
C ALA A 365 -1.68 0.84 -6.33
N TYR A 366 -1.33 1.54 -7.42
CA TYR A 366 -2.19 2.57 -8.00
C TYR A 366 -3.45 1.98 -8.64
N ARG A 367 -3.37 0.81 -9.28
CA ARG A 367 -4.56 0.09 -9.73
C ARG A 367 -5.52 -0.18 -8.59
N THR A 368 -5.03 -0.69 -7.46
CA THR A 368 -5.84 -0.96 -6.27
C THR A 368 -6.46 0.30 -5.71
N ALA A 369 -5.68 1.39 -5.56
CA ALA A 369 -6.20 2.66 -5.08
C ALA A 369 -7.33 3.19 -5.96
N GLY A 370 -7.17 3.17 -7.28
CA GLY A 370 -8.20 3.63 -8.21
C GLY A 370 -9.48 2.80 -8.18
N VAL A 371 -9.38 1.47 -8.00
CA VAL A 371 -10.57 0.60 -7.86
C VAL A 371 -11.31 0.91 -6.55
N ILE A 372 -10.58 1.14 -5.45
CA ILE A 372 -11.17 1.54 -4.17
C ILE A 372 -11.85 2.91 -4.30
N ASP A 373 -11.20 3.90 -4.91
CA ASP A 373 -11.76 5.24 -5.10
C ASP A 373 -13.05 5.18 -5.92
N LYS A 374 -13.07 4.40 -6.99
CA LYS A 374 -14.28 4.17 -7.79
C LYS A 374 -15.39 3.56 -6.96
N ALA A 375 -15.10 2.52 -6.16
CA ALA A 375 -16.10 1.86 -5.33
C ALA A 375 -16.67 2.78 -4.23
N ILE A 376 -15.85 3.70 -3.68
CA ILE A 376 -16.29 4.69 -2.70
C ILE A 376 -17.27 5.70 -3.33
N HIS A 377 -17.01 6.12 -4.58
CA HIS A 377 -17.81 7.15 -5.26
C HIS A 377 -19.11 6.63 -5.89
N GLU A 378 -19.16 5.36 -6.31
CA GLU A 378 -20.31 4.81 -7.06
C GLU A 378 -21.43 4.24 -6.18
N SER A 379 -21.38 4.35 -4.86
CA SER A 379 -22.27 3.57 -4.03
C SER A 379 -22.87 4.29 -2.82
N ASP A 380 -24.21 4.19 -2.74
CA ASP A 380 -25.01 4.49 -1.55
C ASP A 380 -25.05 3.34 -0.51
N GLU A 381 -24.41 2.20 -0.79
CA GLU A 381 -24.35 1.07 0.14
C GLU A 381 -23.34 1.29 1.26
N ASP A 382 -23.49 0.53 2.36
CA ASP A 382 -22.58 0.50 3.50
C ASP A 382 -21.11 0.38 3.06
N LEU A 383 -20.42 1.51 3.05
CA LEU A 383 -19.02 1.66 2.67
C LEU A 383 -18.13 0.65 3.41
N MET A 384 -18.45 0.34 4.67
CA MET A 384 -17.70 -0.58 5.52
C MET A 384 -17.73 -2.02 4.99
N LYS A 385 -18.89 -2.46 4.50
CA LYS A 385 -19.03 -3.79 3.90
C LYS A 385 -18.22 -3.90 2.62
N LYS A 386 -18.16 -2.83 1.83
CA LYS A 386 -17.35 -2.78 0.60
C LYS A 386 -15.85 -2.77 0.89
N MET A 387 -15.41 -2.04 1.91
CA MET A 387 -14.00 -1.99 2.29
C MET A 387 -13.41 -3.37 2.59
N SER A 388 -14.20 -4.26 3.19
CA SER A 388 -13.76 -5.64 3.47
C SER A 388 -13.50 -6.46 2.19
N GLN A 389 -14.10 -6.09 1.06
CA GLN A 389 -13.92 -6.78 -0.23
C GLN A 389 -12.52 -6.55 -0.82
N PHE A 390 -11.83 -5.46 -0.47
CA PHE A 390 -10.48 -5.13 -0.96
C PHE A 390 -9.35 -5.69 -0.08
N ALA A 391 -9.66 -6.55 0.87
CA ALA A 391 -8.66 -7.08 1.80
C ALA A 391 -7.58 -7.90 1.07
N ILE A 392 -7.92 -8.60 -0.02
CA ILE A 392 -6.95 -9.35 -0.83
C ILE A 392 -5.96 -8.39 -1.48
N GLU A 393 -6.46 -7.39 -2.21
CA GLU A 393 -5.65 -6.42 -2.94
C GLU A 393 -4.75 -5.61 -2.00
N CYS A 394 -5.27 -5.17 -0.87
CA CYS A 394 -4.50 -4.44 0.12
C CYS A 394 -3.39 -5.32 0.75
N ALA A 395 -3.70 -6.58 1.06
CA ALA A 395 -2.74 -7.52 1.63
C ALA A 395 -1.63 -7.88 0.63
N LEU A 396 -1.98 -8.23 -0.62
CA LEU A 396 -0.98 -8.58 -1.63
C LEU A 396 -0.06 -7.39 -1.98
N ASN A 397 -0.60 -6.16 -2.05
CA ASN A 397 0.21 -4.97 -2.30
C ASN A 397 1.19 -4.69 -1.15
N LYS A 398 0.75 -4.87 0.11
CA LYS A 398 1.63 -4.74 1.29
C LYS A 398 2.77 -5.75 1.23
N VAL A 399 2.48 -7.01 0.94
CA VAL A 399 3.48 -8.07 0.82
C VAL A 399 4.45 -7.74 -0.31
N ASN A 400 3.95 -7.48 -1.51
CA ASN A 400 4.74 -7.21 -2.70
C ASN A 400 5.67 -5.98 -2.52
N ALA A 401 5.11 -4.84 -2.09
CA ALA A 401 5.89 -3.62 -1.94
C ALA A 401 6.93 -3.71 -0.82
N SER A 402 6.62 -4.38 0.31
CA SER A 402 7.58 -4.54 1.42
C SER A 402 8.72 -5.50 1.08
N GLU A 403 8.47 -6.54 0.28
CA GLU A 403 9.52 -7.46 -0.18
C GLU A 403 10.33 -6.83 -1.32
N THR A 404 9.70 -6.07 -2.20
CA THR A 404 10.38 -5.25 -3.22
C THR A 404 11.33 -4.24 -2.56
N LEU A 405 10.87 -3.50 -1.54
CA LEU A 405 11.74 -2.59 -0.81
C LEU A 405 12.91 -3.32 -0.14
N ALA A 406 12.63 -4.45 0.54
CA ALA A 406 13.67 -5.22 1.22
C ALA A 406 14.77 -5.68 0.25
N TYR A 407 14.40 -6.14 -0.95
CA TYR A 407 15.32 -6.49 -2.02
C TYR A 407 16.14 -5.28 -2.50
N ILE A 408 15.48 -4.15 -2.73
CA ILE A 408 16.12 -2.96 -3.29
C ILE A 408 17.13 -2.33 -2.33
N VAL A 409 16.80 -2.23 -1.04
CA VAL A 409 17.74 -1.65 -0.07
C VAL A 409 18.93 -2.56 0.19
N ASP A 410 18.75 -3.88 0.10
CA ASP A 410 19.84 -4.87 0.17
C ASP A 410 20.79 -4.68 -1.02
N GLU A 411 20.26 -4.58 -2.23
CA GLU A 411 21.06 -4.31 -3.42
C GLU A 411 21.70 -2.92 -3.40
N ALA A 412 21.06 -1.92 -2.81
CA ALA A 412 21.62 -0.59 -2.66
C ALA A 412 22.87 -0.61 -1.75
N VAL A 413 22.79 -1.28 -0.60
CA VAL A 413 23.95 -1.51 0.28
C VAL A 413 25.04 -2.28 -0.47
N GLN A 414 24.67 -3.34 -1.20
CA GLN A 414 25.62 -4.17 -1.96
C GLN A 414 26.34 -3.38 -3.06
N ILE A 415 25.64 -2.50 -3.79
CA ILE A 415 26.23 -1.64 -4.83
C ILE A 415 27.23 -0.63 -4.22
N HIS A 416 26.94 -0.12 -3.02
CA HIS A 416 27.85 0.78 -2.30
C HIS A 416 29.07 0.03 -1.71
N GLY A 417 29.02 -1.31 -1.60
CA GLY A 417 30.08 -2.12 -1.02
C GLY A 417 30.36 -1.74 0.44
N GLY A 418 31.62 -1.69 0.85
CA GLY A 418 32.00 -1.34 2.23
C GLY A 418 31.45 0.02 2.70
N TYR A 419 31.31 0.98 1.81
CA TYR A 419 30.71 2.29 2.14
C TYR A 419 29.22 2.18 2.45
N GLY A 420 28.47 1.27 1.81
CA GLY A 420 27.06 1.04 2.11
C GLY A 420 26.78 0.46 3.50
N TYR A 421 27.81 -0.04 4.18
CA TYR A 421 27.74 -0.55 5.56
C TYR A 421 28.04 0.52 6.61
N MET A 422 28.48 1.70 6.18
CA MET A 422 28.87 2.79 7.07
C MET A 422 27.71 3.78 7.26
N GLN A 423 27.52 4.25 8.50
CA GLN A 423 26.39 5.12 8.90
C GLN A 423 26.39 6.50 8.23
N GLU A 424 27.50 6.93 7.66
CA GLU A 424 27.61 8.16 6.88
C GLU A 424 26.89 8.09 5.52
N TYR A 425 26.56 6.86 5.06
CA TYR A 425 25.83 6.62 3.82
C TYR A 425 24.38 6.27 4.10
N GLU A 426 23.48 6.99 3.49
CA GLU A 426 22.03 6.89 3.73
C GLU A 426 21.46 5.50 3.48
N VAL A 427 22.05 4.70 2.58
CA VAL A 427 21.55 3.36 2.22
C VAL A 427 21.59 2.39 3.41
N GLU A 428 22.51 2.55 4.35
CA GLU A 428 22.58 1.76 5.59
C GLU A 428 21.30 1.98 6.44
N ARG A 429 20.90 3.23 6.62
CA ARG A 429 19.68 3.59 7.34
C ARG A 429 18.43 3.05 6.63
N LEU A 430 18.34 3.21 5.30
CA LEU A 430 17.23 2.68 4.51
C LEU A 430 17.08 1.17 4.65
N TYR A 431 18.21 0.44 4.72
CA TYR A 431 18.21 -1.01 4.94
C TYR A 431 17.60 -1.39 6.29
N ARG A 432 18.01 -0.73 7.37
CA ARG A 432 17.47 -0.98 8.71
C ARG A 432 15.99 -0.61 8.80
N ASP A 433 15.61 0.55 8.26
CA ASP A 433 14.24 1.07 8.29
C ASP A 433 13.28 0.18 7.49
N ALA A 434 13.70 -0.35 6.35
CA ALA A 434 12.90 -1.24 5.53
C ALA A 434 12.49 -2.54 6.22
N ARG A 435 13.29 -3.03 7.19
CA ARG A 435 13.08 -4.36 7.78
C ARG A 435 11.74 -4.54 8.47
N ILE A 436 11.23 -3.50 9.13
CA ILE A 436 9.97 -3.55 9.84
C ILE A 436 8.76 -3.69 8.89
N SER A 437 8.86 -3.24 7.65
CA SER A 437 7.76 -3.23 6.68
C SER A 437 7.18 -4.62 6.40
N ARG A 438 7.95 -5.69 6.63
CA ARG A 438 7.47 -7.08 6.51
C ARG A 438 6.82 -7.61 7.79
N ILE A 439 6.83 -6.84 8.90
CA ILE A 439 6.36 -7.26 10.24
C ILE A 439 5.08 -6.54 10.64
N PHE A 440 5.08 -5.21 10.69
CA PHE A 440 3.91 -4.43 11.12
C PHE A 440 2.78 -4.44 10.07
N GLU A 441 1.58 -3.92 10.42
CA GLU A 441 0.35 -4.00 9.62
C GLU A 441 -0.06 -5.45 9.27
N GLY A 442 0.26 -6.37 10.19
CA GLY A 442 0.23 -7.81 10.00
C GLY A 442 1.48 -8.32 9.26
N THR A 443 2.11 -9.38 9.79
CA THR A 443 3.28 -9.94 9.12
C THR A 443 2.96 -10.35 7.68
N ASN A 444 3.98 -10.46 6.83
CA ASN A 444 3.76 -10.91 5.44
C ASN A 444 3.14 -12.31 5.39
N GLU A 445 3.44 -13.17 6.37
CA GLU A 445 2.83 -14.49 6.53
C GLU A 445 1.33 -14.37 6.79
N ILE A 446 0.92 -13.54 7.76
CA ILE A 446 -0.50 -13.30 8.07
C ILE A 446 -1.26 -12.71 6.88
N ASN A 447 -0.64 -11.79 6.14
CA ASN A 447 -1.24 -11.24 4.93
C ASN A 447 -1.41 -12.32 3.85
N ARG A 448 -0.44 -13.22 3.66
CA ARG A 448 -0.54 -14.36 2.74
C ARG A 448 -1.64 -15.34 3.14
N LEU A 449 -1.77 -15.64 4.44
CA LEU A 449 -2.89 -16.47 4.94
C LEU A 449 -4.24 -15.81 4.68
N THR A 450 -4.34 -14.49 4.87
CA THR A 450 -5.56 -13.73 4.56
C THR A 450 -5.91 -13.84 3.08
N VAL A 451 -4.95 -13.62 2.19
CA VAL A 451 -5.13 -13.74 0.74
C VAL A 451 -5.61 -15.14 0.35
N ALA A 452 -4.90 -16.18 0.78
CA ALA A 452 -5.22 -17.56 0.42
C ALA A 452 -6.60 -17.97 0.94
N LYS A 453 -6.92 -17.67 2.21
CA LYS A 453 -8.21 -17.98 2.83
C LYS A 453 -9.38 -17.31 2.11
N MET A 454 -9.24 -16.03 1.77
CA MET A 454 -10.29 -15.30 1.07
C MET A 454 -10.45 -15.78 -0.38
N LEU A 455 -9.35 -16.08 -1.06
CA LEU A 455 -9.36 -16.62 -2.42
C LEU A 455 -10.03 -17.99 -2.48
N MET A 456 -9.74 -18.88 -1.54
CA MET A 456 -10.38 -20.19 -1.45
C MET A 456 -11.89 -20.11 -1.19
N LYS A 457 -12.35 -19.13 -0.43
CA LYS A 457 -13.80 -18.90 -0.24
C LYS A 457 -14.53 -18.48 -1.52
N GLN A 458 -13.83 -17.86 -2.44
CA GLN A 458 -14.40 -17.35 -3.69
C GLN A 458 -14.36 -18.39 -4.82
N ILE A 459 -13.62 -19.49 -4.66
CA ILE A 459 -13.45 -20.48 -5.73
C ILE A 459 -14.76 -21.12 -6.16
N GLU A 460 -15.71 -21.32 -5.24
CA GLU A 460 -17.05 -21.88 -5.54
C GLU A 460 -17.90 -20.95 -6.42
N GLN A 461 -17.54 -19.66 -6.45
CA GLN A 461 -18.21 -18.60 -7.23
C GLN A 461 -17.51 -18.32 -8.56
N ILE A 462 -16.27 -18.80 -8.72
CA ILE A 462 -15.50 -18.67 -9.97
C ILE A 462 -16.08 -19.70 -10.95
N GLU A 463 -16.97 -19.24 -11.84
CA GLU A 463 -17.62 -20.07 -12.86
C GLU A 463 -16.63 -20.91 -13.66
N ASP A 464 -17.01 -22.15 -13.94
CA ASP A 464 -16.27 -23.11 -14.77
C ASP A 464 -16.34 -22.78 -16.28
N ALA A 465 -16.61 -21.53 -16.64
CA ALA A 465 -16.58 -21.15 -18.04
C ALA A 465 -15.20 -21.49 -18.62
N GLU A 466 -15.11 -22.64 -19.25
CA GLU A 466 -14.01 -22.97 -20.15
C GLU A 466 -14.13 -22.06 -21.35
N VAL A 467 -13.45 -20.93 -21.27
CA VAL A 467 -13.27 -20.10 -22.43
C VAL A 467 -12.07 -20.67 -23.18
N GLU A 468 -12.32 -21.28 -24.32
CA GLU A 468 -11.27 -21.53 -25.31
C GLU A 468 -10.68 -20.18 -25.71
N ILE A 469 -9.51 -19.88 -25.14
CA ILE A 469 -8.75 -18.71 -25.57
C ILE A 469 -7.95 -19.17 -26.79
N ASP A 470 -8.15 -18.52 -27.91
CA ASP A 470 -7.21 -18.60 -29.03
C ASP A 470 -5.92 -17.87 -28.66
N VAL A 471 -5.11 -18.57 -27.85
CA VAL A 471 -3.85 -18.06 -27.30
C VAL A 471 -2.85 -17.69 -28.41
N ALA A 472 -3.05 -18.21 -29.62
CA ALA A 472 -2.15 -17.98 -30.75
C ALA A 472 -2.26 -16.54 -31.29
N ASN A 473 -3.43 -15.93 -31.23
CA ASN A 473 -3.72 -14.61 -31.79
C ASN A 473 -3.65 -13.46 -30.76
N VAL A 474 -3.22 -13.75 -29.51
CA VAL A 474 -3.11 -12.76 -28.44
C VAL A 474 -1.67 -12.21 -28.33
N GLU A 475 -1.53 -10.92 -28.01
CA GLU A 475 -0.25 -10.29 -27.71
C GLU A 475 0.56 -11.11 -26.68
N ARG A 476 1.88 -11.22 -26.86
CA ARG A 476 2.76 -12.09 -26.08
C ARG A 476 2.62 -11.89 -24.56
N ASN A 477 2.64 -10.65 -24.07
CA ASN A 477 2.56 -10.37 -22.63
C ASN A 477 1.18 -10.73 -22.08
N HIS A 478 0.12 -10.46 -22.83
CA HIS A 478 -1.24 -10.86 -22.46
C HIS A 478 -1.38 -12.38 -22.41
N ARG A 479 -0.75 -13.11 -23.34
CA ARG A 479 -0.71 -14.57 -23.34
C ARG A 479 -0.12 -15.13 -22.05
N TYR A 480 1.00 -14.60 -21.56
CA TYR A 480 1.59 -15.02 -20.29
C TYR A 480 0.63 -14.81 -19.10
N ILE A 481 -0.08 -13.69 -19.08
CA ILE A 481 -1.06 -13.38 -18.02
C ILE A 481 -2.22 -14.39 -18.05
N LEU A 482 -2.79 -14.66 -19.22
CA LEU A 482 -3.91 -15.61 -19.36
C LEU A 482 -3.52 -17.03 -18.94
N LEU A 483 -2.34 -17.48 -19.34
CA LEU A 483 -1.82 -18.81 -18.95
C LEU A 483 -1.51 -18.85 -17.44
N ALA A 484 -0.95 -17.81 -16.86
CA ALA A 484 -0.72 -17.71 -15.42
C ALA A 484 -2.03 -17.75 -14.63
N LYS A 485 -3.08 -17.05 -15.09
CA LYS A 485 -4.43 -17.15 -14.50
C LYS A 485 -5.01 -18.57 -14.58
N LYS A 486 -4.82 -19.24 -15.70
CA LYS A 486 -5.27 -20.63 -15.88
C LYS A 486 -4.54 -21.56 -14.93
N LEU A 487 -3.22 -21.45 -14.77
CA LEU A 487 -2.43 -22.22 -13.81
C LEU A 487 -2.86 -21.96 -12.36
N LEU A 488 -3.09 -20.70 -12.00
CA LEU A 488 -3.60 -20.34 -10.66
C LEU A 488 -4.98 -20.96 -10.41
N LYS A 489 -5.91 -20.85 -11.37
CA LYS A 489 -7.25 -21.46 -11.27
C LYS A 489 -7.17 -22.99 -11.13
N GLN A 490 -6.32 -23.65 -11.90
CA GLN A 490 -6.07 -25.09 -11.80
C GLN A 490 -5.52 -25.48 -10.42
N SER A 491 -4.55 -24.74 -9.91
CA SER A 491 -3.97 -24.96 -8.57
C SER A 491 -5.03 -24.84 -7.46
N LEU A 492 -5.87 -23.80 -7.52
CA LEU A 492 -6.96 -23.58 -6.59
C LEU A 492 -7.98 -24.74 -6.62
N LYS A 493 -8.41 -25.17 -7.83
CA LYS A 493 -9.33 -26.29 -8.00
C LYS A 493 -8.75 -27.59 -7.46
N THR A 494 -7.47 -27.86 -7.71
CA THR A 494 -6.80 -29.05 -7.19
C THR A 494 -6.83 -29.08 -5.67
N LEU A 495 -6.41 -27.97 -5.02
CA LEU A 495 -6.40 -27.90 -3.56
C LEU A 495 -7.80 -28.01 -2.95
N SER A 496 -8.82 -27.40 -3.57
CA SER A 496 -10.20 -27.47 -3.07
C SER A 496 -10.82 -28.88 -3.17
N LYS A 497 -10.37 -29.70 -4.13
CA LYS A 497 -10.87 -31.04 -4.36
C LYS A 497 -10.05 -32.15 -3.68
N THR A 498 -8.87 -31.85 -3.16
CA THR A 498 -7.98 -32.84 -2.54
C THR A 498 -8.43 -33.11 -1.09
N PRO A 499 -8.90 -34.34 -0.77
CA PRO A 499 -9.33 -34.68 0.58
C PRO A 499 -8.18 -34.55 1.59
N GLY A 500 -8.47 -33.98 2.76
CA GLY A 500 -7.50 -33.88 3.86
C GLY A 500 -6.66 -32.63 3.85
N ILE A 501 -6.56 -31.88 2.77
CA ILE A 501 -5.85 -30.60 2.74
C ILE A 501 -6.71 -29.53 3.41
N LYS A 502 -6.19 -28.96 4.50
CA LYS A 502 -6.77 -27.80 5.19
C LYS A 502 -5.84 -26.62 5.05
N ILE A 503 -6.17 -25.70 4.14
CA ILE A 503 -5.30 -24.59 3.76
C ILE A 503 -4.92 -23.67 4.93
N GLU A 504 -5.80 -23.60 5.97
CA GLU A 504 -5.51 -22.85 7.19
C GLU A 504 -4.45 -23.54 8.08
N GLN A 505 -4.27 -24.84 7.95
CA GLN A 505 -3.30 -25.63 8.72
C GLN A 505 -2.01 -25.86 7.94
N GLU A 506 -2.11 -26.03 6.63
CA GLU A 506 -0.99 -26.27 5.71
C GLU A 506 -0.58 -24.94 5.05
N GLN A 507 0.12 -24.12 5.83
CA GLN A 507 0.40 -22.72 5.49
C GLN A 507 1.34 -22.57 4.29
N GLU A 508 2.09 -23.61 3.93
CA GLU A 508 2.94 -23.65 2.74
C GLU A 508 2.12 -23.49 1.46
N TYR A 509 0.98 -24.17 1.34
CA TYR A 509 0.07 -23.98 0.21
C TYR A 509 -0.51 -22.56 0.18
N SER A 510 -0.90 -22.03 1.34
CA SER A 510 -1.36 -20.64 1.46
C SER A 510 -0.31 -19.64 0.96
N ARG A 511 0.95 -19.83 1.33
CA ARG A 511 2.08 -18.99 0.87
C ARG A 511 2.25 -19.08 -0.65
N VAL A 512 2.25 -20.28 -1.20
CA VAL A 512 2.45 -20.47 -2.65
C VAL A 512 1.29 -19.88 -3.45
N LEU A 513 0.03 -20.14 -3.07
CA LEU A 513 -1.15 -19.56 -3.73
C LEU A 513 -1.15 -18.04 -3.67
N SER A 514 -0.84 -17.46 -2.51
CA SER A 514 -0.77 -16.01 -2.35
C SER A 514 0.31 -15.40 -3.24
N ASN A 515 1.47 -16.05 -3.36
CA ASN A 515 2.54 -15.58 -4.25
C ASN A 515 2.11 -15.67 -5.72
N MET A 516 1.50 -16.79 -6.15
CA MET A 516 0.96 -16.93 -7.52
C MET A 516 -0.02 -15.81 -7.85
N LEU A 517 -0.98 -15.54 -6.95
CA LEU A 517 -1.94 -14.46 -7.16
C LEU A 517 -1.24 -13.10 -7.25
N THR A 518 -0.27 -12.84 -6.38
CA THR A 518 0.50 -11.60 -6.38
C THR A 518 1.25 -11.42 -7.70
N ASP A 519 1.94 -12.45 -8.18
CA ASP A 519 2.66 -12.39 -9.46
C ASP A 519 1.69 -12.12 -10.62
N VAL A 520 0.55 -12.80 -10.70
CA VAL A 520 -0.46 -12.57 -11.74
C VAL A 520 -1.04 -11.16 -11.67
N TYR A 521 -1.35 -10.66 -10.47
CA TYR A 521 -1.87 -9.31 -10.26
C TYR A 521 -0.88 -8.23 -10.70
N VAL A 522 0.40 -8.41 -10.38
CA VAL A 522 1.49 -7.51 -10.79
C VAL A 522 1.70 -7.54 -12.30
N MET A 523 1.74 -8.73 -12.91
CA MET A 523 1.84 -8.89 -14.37
C MET A 523 0.74 -8.14 -15.10
N GLU A 524 -0.51 -8.35 -14.69
CA GLU A 524 -1.67 -7.70 -15.30
C GLU A 524 -1.67 -6.20 -15.08
N SER A 525 -1.35 -5.74 -13.87
CA SER A 525 -1.31 -4.31 -13.55
C SER A 525 -0.25 -3.56 -14.37
N ALA A 526 0.95 -4.13 -14.50
CA ALA A 526 2.01 -3.59 -15.34
C ALA A 526 1.63 -3.58 -16.82
N PHE A 527 1.00 -4.64 -17.31
CA PHE A 527 0.53 -4.75 -18.69
C PHE A 527 -0.54 -3.68 -19.02
N LEU A 528 -1.55 -3.55 -18.16
CA LEU A 528 -2.63 -2.58 -18.34
C LEU A 528 -2.10 -1.14 -18.31
N ARG A 529 -1.21 -0.81 -17.37
CA ARG A 529 -0.56 0.49 -17.28
C ARG A 529 0.22 0.80 -18.57
N THR A 530 1.06 -0.13 -19.00
CA THR A 530 1.88 0.04 -20.21
C THR A 530 1.01 0.19 -21.45
N ARG A 531 -0.01 -0.64 -21.64
CA ARG A 531 -0.95 -0.56 -22.75
C ARG A 531 -1.66 0.80 -22.79
N LYS A 532 -2.13 1.29 -21.65
CA LYS A 532 -2.76 2.61 -21.52
C LYS A 532 -1.79 3.73 -21.91
N ALA A 533 -0.55 3.67 -21.42
CA ALA A 533 0.47 4.66 -21.74
C ALA A 533 0.83 4.65 -23.23
N VAL A 534 0.99 3.47 -23.84
CA VAL A 534 1.24 3.30 -25.29
C VAL A 534 0.09 3.87 -26.12
N ASN A 535 -1.14 3.57 -25.76
CA ASN A 535 -2.32 4.11 -26.46
C ASN A 535 -2.39 5.64 -26.39
N LYS A 536 -1.94 6.24 -25.30
CA LYS A 536 -1.94 7.70 -25.10
C LYS A 536 -0.78 8.40 -25.79
N ASN A 537 0.42 7.83 -25.74
CA ASN A 537 1.68 8.50 -26.06
C ASN A 537 2.43 7.90 -27.27
N GLY A 538 2.04 6.71 -27.73
CA GLY A 538 2.70 5.95 -28.81
C GLY A 538 3.81 5.01 -28.30
N GLU A 539 4.11 3.98 -29.11
CA GLU A 539 5.05 2.89 -28.78
C GLU A 539 6.48 3.37 -28.51
N GLU A 540 6.98 4.28 -29.35
CA GLU A 540 8.36 4.76 -29.25
C GLU A 540 8.63 5.48 -27.93
N LYS A 541 7.71 6.34 -27.50
CA LYS A 541 7.84 7.08 -26.25
C LYS A 541 7.76 6.16 -25.04
N GLU A 542 6.95 5.12 -25.09
CA GLU A 542 6.70 4.19 -23.99
C GLU A 542 7.51 2.88 -24.11
N ARG A 543 8.54 2.86 -24.95
CA ARG A 543 9.40 1.69 -25.18
C ARG A 543 10.01 1.12 -23.90
N THR A 544 10.40 1.99 -22.95
CA THR A 544 10.96 1.55 -21.66
C THR A 544 9.93 0.77 -20.86
N LYS A 545 8.68 1.25 -20.76
CA LYS A 545 7.59 0.54 -20.08
C LYS A 545 7.29 -0.80 -20.72
N GLN A 546 7.31 -0.87 -22.07
CA GLN A 546 7.11 -2.12 -22.80
C GLN A 546 8.21 -3.15 -22.49
N MET A 547 9.49 -2.72 -22.42
CA MET A 547 10.59 -3.61 -22.05
C MET A 547 10.44 -4.13 -20.63
N ILE A 548 10.14 -3.25 -19.66
CA ILE A 548 9.93 -3.60 -18.24
C ILE A 548 8.77 -4.60 -18.12
N THR A 549 7.62 -4.29 -18.72
CA THR A 549 6.43 -5.15 -18.70
C THR A 549 6.71 -6.52 -19.34
N GLY A 550 7.47 -6.55 -20.42
CA GLY A 550 7.88 -7.80 -21.06
C GLY A 550 8.71 -8.70 -20.13
N VAL A 551 9.58 -8.11 -19.30
CA VAL A 551 10.35 -8.88 -18.29
C VAL A 551 9.44 -9.33 -17.14
N ILE A 552 8.58 -8.43 -16.62
CA ILE A 552 7.63 -8.78 -15.54
C ILE A 552 6.73 -9.95 -15.95
N CYS A 553 6.17 -9.92 -17.16
CA CYS A 553 5.27 -10.97 -17.63
C CYS A 553 6.01 -12.30 -17.86
N GLU A 554 7.21 -12.27 -18.42
CA GLU A 554 7.97 -13.50 -18.67
C GLU A 554 8.48 -14.15 -17.37
N GLU A 555 9.09 -13.38 -16.46
CA GLU A 555 9.58 -13.89 -15.19
C GLU A 555 8.44 -14.26 -14.24
N GLY A 556 7.36 -13.46 -14.21
CA GLY A 556 6.17 -13.75 -13.42
C GLY A 556 5.50 -15.06 -13.85
N TYR A 557 5.35 -15.29 -15.15
CA TYR A 557 4.83 -16.55 -15.66
C TYR A 557 5.66 -17.76 -15.22
N ARG A 558 7.01 -17.69 -15.30
CA ARG A 558 7.91 -18.77 -14.84
C ARG A 558 7.70 -19.09 -13.36
N LYS A 559 7.56 -18.06 -12.50
CA LYS A 559 7.30 -18.25 -11.07
C LYS A 559 5.94 -18.94 -10.82
N VAL A 560 4.91 -18.51 -11.54
CA VAL A 560 3.56 -19.11 -11.42
C VAL A 560 3.56 -20.55 -11.91
N GLU A 561 4.28 -20.87 -12.98
CA GLU A 561 4.45 -22.21 -13.51
C GLU A 561 5.13 -23.14 -12.50
N GLU A 562 6.27 -22.73 -11.95
CA GLU A 562 7.01 -23.49 -10.92
C GLU A 562 6.16 -23.73 -9.67
N ALA A 563 5.43 -22.70 -9.24
CA ALA A 563 4.50 -22.78 -8.11
C ALA A 563 3.34 -23.76 -8.37
N ALA A 564 2.75 -23.73 -9.57
CA ALA A 564 1.70 -24.65 -9.96
C ALA A 564 2.17 -26.10 -9.96
N ILE A 565 3.35 -26.37 -10.54
CA ILE A 565 3.98 -27.70 -10.53
C ILE A 565 4.20 -28.17 -9.08
N SER A 566 4.69 -27.29 -8.21
CA SER A 566 4.94 -27.60 -6.79
C SER A 566 3.64 -28.01 -6.06
N ILE A 567 2.55 -27.22 -6.22
CA ILE A 567 1.25 -27.52 -5.63
C ILE A 567 0.71 -28.87 -6.13
N LEU A 568 0.70 -29.07 -7.44
CA LEU A 568 0.12 -30.27 -8.05
C LEU A 568 0.91 -31.51 -7.68
N SER A 569 2.23 -31.42 -7.64
CA SER A 569 3.10 -32.53 -7.25
C SER A 569 2.90 -32.96 -5.79
N ALA A 570 2.57 -32.02 -4.90
CA ALA A 570 2.36 -32.30 -3.48
C ALA A 570 0.90 -32.72 -3.17
N ALA A 571 -0.08 -32.11 -3.81
CA ALA A 571 -1.50 -32.32 -3.51
C ALA A 571 -2.10 -33.59 -4.16
N VAL A 572 -1.57 -34.02 -5.32
CA VAL A 572 -2.08 -35.19 -6.05
C VAL A 572 -1.27 -36.43 -5.70
N THR A 573 -1.86 -37.37 -5.00
CA THR A 573 -1.20 -38.61 -4.52
C THR A 573 -1.23 -39.73 -5.53
N GLU A 574 -2.26 -39.82 -6.38
CA GLU A 574 -2.40 -40.87 -7.40
C GLU A 574 -1.56 -40.52 -8.63
N GLU A 575 -0.58 -41.37 -8.95
CA GLU A 575 0.41 -41.12 -10.01
C GLU A 575 -0.25 -40.93 -11.39
N GLN A 576 -1.34 -41.65 -11.70
CA GLN A 576 -2.05 -41.52 -12.98
C GLN A 576 -2.69 -40.12 -13.13
N ASN A 577 -3.40 -39.63 -12.11
CA ASN A 577 -4.01 -38.31 -12.10
C ASN A 577 -2.93 -37.20 -12.15
N LYS A 578 -1.79 -37.43 -11.49
CA LYS A 578 -0.64 -36.52 -11.52
C LYS A 578 -0.08 -36.37 -12.93
N GLN A 579 0.10 -37.47 -13.66
CA GLN A 579 0.61 -37.44 -15.03
C GLN A 579 -0.36 -36.74 -15.99
N GLU A 580 -1.67 -36.92 -15.83
CA GLU A 580 -2.71 -36.25 -16.63
C GLU A 580 -2.66 -34.75 -16.41
N ILE A 581 -2.65 -34.28 -15.15
CA ILE A 581 -2.59 -32.84 -14.81
C ILE A 581 -1.28 -32.21 -15.31
N LEU A 582 -0.16 -32.92 -15.14
CA LEU A 582 1.14 -32.43 -15.65
C LEU A 582 1.16 -32.37 -17.18
N ALA A 583 0.47 -33.29 -17.87
CA ALA A 583 0.33 -33.25 -19.32
C ALA A 583 -0.50 -32.03 -19.78
N GLU A 584 -1.61 -31.73 -19.08
CA GLU A 584 -2.41 -30.52 -19.33
C GLU A 584 -1.58 -29.24 -19.14
N ILE A 585 -0.80 -29.16 -18.03
CA ILE A 585 0.09 -28.01 -17.79
C ILE A 585 1.11 -27.89 -18.92
N ARG A 586 1.74 -29.00 -19.33
CA ARG A 586 2.73 -28.98 -20.44
C ARG A 586 2.16 -28.45 -21.74
N GLN A 587 0.87 -28.67 -22.02
CA GLN A 587 0.19 -28.09 -23.19
C GLN A 587 0.04 -26.57 -23.07
N LEU A 588 0.07 -26.02 -21.86
CA LEU A 588 0.02 -24.58 -21.60
C LEU A 588 1.41 -23.93 -21.62
N LEU A 589 2.49 -24.73 -21.66
CA LEU A 589 3.85 -24.23 -21.68
C LEU A 589 4.12 -23.52 -23.01
N VAL A 590 4.51 -22.27 -22.92
CA VAL A 590 4.95 -21.50 -24.09
C VAL A 590 6.49 -21.47 -24.08
N PRO A 591 7.13 -21.78 -25.21
CA PRO A 591 8.57 -21.59 -25.31
C PRO A 591 8.94 -20.15 -25.04
N LEU A 592 9.67 -19.92 -23.96
CA LEU A 592 10.07 -18.61 -23.46
C LEU A 592 11.49 -18.34 -23.92
N TYR A 593 11.65 -17.76 -25.09
CA TYR A 593 12.98 -17.48 -25.64
C TYR A 593 13.16 -15.98 -25.87
N SER A 594 13.29 -15.21 -24.79
CA SER A 594 13.81 -13.86 -24.93
C SER A 594 15.17 -13.72 -24.26
N ASN A 595 16.01 -12.87 -24.84
CA ASN A 595 17.28 -12.54 -24.21
C ASN A 595 17.06 -11.53 -23.09
N LEU A 596 16.73 -12.02 -21.89
CA LEU A 596 16.48 -11.18 -20.72
C LEU A 596 17.73 -10.40 -20.31
N PHE A 597 18.93 -10.92 -20.52
CA PHE A 597 20.17 -10.19 -20.20
C PHE A 597 20.28 -8.89 -21.00
N THR A 598 20.03 -8.93 -22.29
CA THR A 598 20.05 -7.72 -23.13
C THR A 598 18.95 -6.75 -22.74
N LYS A 599 17.71 -7.23 -22.54
CA LYS A 599 16.58 -6.39 -22.13
C LYS A 599 16.87 -5.67 -20.79
N LYS A 600 17.39 -6.38 -19.79
CA LYS A 600 17.74 -5.80 -18.49
C LYS A 600 18.84 -4.75 -18.62
N ARG A 601 19.89 -4.98 -19.42
CA ARG A 601 20.91 -3.97 -19.68
C ARG A 601 20.34 -2.72 -20.35
N ASP A 602 19.44 -2.86 -21.30
CA ASP A 602 18.83 -1.72 -21.99
C ASP A 602 17.93 -0.91 -21.03
N ILE A 603 17.16 -1.58 -20.15
CA ILE A 603 16.39 -0.92 -19.09
C ILE A 603 17.33 -0.16 -18.14
N ALA A 604 18.40 -0.79 -17.66
CA ALA A 604 19.36 -0.16 -16.77
C ALA A 604 19.97 1.10 -17.39
N LYS A 605 20.43 1.04 -18.65
CA LYS A 605 21.03 2.18 -19.36
C LYS A 605 20.11 3.39 -19.43
N VAL A 606 18.81 3.20 -19.67
CA VAL A 606 17.85 4.31 -19.71
C VAL A 606 17.82 5.03 -18.35
N ILE A 607 17.76 4.30 -17.25
CA ILE A 607 17.67 4.88 -15.92
C ILE A 607 19.00 5.45 -15.44
N ILE A 608 20.12 4.79 -15.73
CA ILE A 608 21.46 5.31 -15.46
C ILE A 608 21.66 6.68 -16.13
N ASN A 609 21.24 6.82 -17.39
CA ASN A 609 21.32 8.10 -18.11
C ASN A 609 20.44 9.18 -17.46
N ARG A 610 19.25 8.83 -16.96
CA ARG A 610 18.32 9.75 -16.28
C ARG A 610 18.73 10.10 -14.85
N GLY A 611 19.57 9.29 -14.23
CA GLY A 611 20.08 9.48 -12.87
C GLY A 611 19.10 9.17 -11.74
N LYS A 612 17.85 8.81 -12.06
CA LYS A 612 16.79 8.49 -11.08
C LYS A 612 15.70 7.62 -11.71
N TYR A 613 14.87 7.00 -10.88
CA TYR A 613 13.69 6.29 -11.34
C TYR A 613 12.72 7.27 -12.02
N ILE A 614 12.59 7.16 -13.31
CA ILE A 614 11.60 7.86 -14.15
C ILE A 614 11.17 6.87 -15.23
N VAL A 615 9.97 6.32 -15.08
CA VAL A 615 9.40 5.35 -16.01
C VAL A 615 8.02 5.82 -16.49
#